data_88bdf4e44aa6ee5e93924e0855722a02
#
_entry.id   88bdf4e44aa6ee5e93924e0855722a02
#
_cell.length_a   1.000
_cell.length_b   1.000
_cell.length_c   1.000
_cell.angle_alpha   90.00
_cell.angle_beta   90.00
_cell.angle_gamma   90.00
#
_symmetry.space_group_name_H-M   'P 1'
#
loop_
_entity.id
_entity.type
_entity.pdbx_description
1 polymer ?
#
loop_
_entity_poly.entity_id
_entity_poly.type
_entity_poly.pdbx_seq_one_letter_code
_entity_poly.pdbx_strand_id
1 'polypeptide(L)'
;MLKSQKPAVNPNYQRIWQTVQAIPYSKVACYGQIADLAGLPGKARLVGKALGKVPKEGWKGQQVPWYRVINSQGKISFPIESEYFARQRDLLQDEQVVVIGNSIKLKSFQWLPDLAELLFKLDY
;
A
#
# COMPACT_ATOMS: atom_id res chain seq x y z
N MET A 1 -15.40 -23.21 -27.45
CA MET A 1 -14.04 -23.38 -27.02
C MET A 1 -13.79 -22.72 -25.69
N LEU A 2 -12.98 -23.34 -24.98
CA LEU A 2 -12.61 -22.78 -23.71
C LEU A 2 -11.48 -21.82 -23.89
N LYS A 3 -11.70 -20.61 -23.53
CA LYS A 3 -10.59 -19.74 -23.45
C LYS A 3 -9.85 -19.95 -22.14
N SER A 4 -8.62 -19.65 -22.20
CA SER A 4 -7.80 -19.64 -21.00
C SER A 4 -8.46 -18.77 -19.95
N GLN A 5 -8.73 -19.34 -18.81
CA GLN A 5 -9.36 -18.64 -17.73
C GLN A 5 -8.28 -18.23 -16.74
N LYS A 6 -8.06 -16.95 -16.59
CA LYS A 6 -7.28 -16.47 -15.49
C LYS A 6 -8.12 -16.64 -14.22
N PRO A 7 -7.52 -17.08 -13.12
CA PRO A 7 -8.25 -17.11 -11.86
C PRO A 7 -8.83 -15.73 -11.57
N ALA A 8 -10.03 -15.71 -11.06
CA ALA A 8 -10.63 -14.45 -10.65
C ALA A 8 -9.75 -13.81 -9.57
N VAL A 9 -9.50 -12.52 -9.71
CA VAL A 9 -8.74 -11.80 -8.68
C VAL A 9 -9.64 -11.66 -7.46
N ASN A 10 -9.06 -11.90 -6.28
CA ASN A 10 -9.77 -11.74 -5.02
C ASN A 10 -10.30 -10.29 -4.92
N PRO A 11 -11.62 -10.09 -4.77
CA PRO A 11 -12.17 -8.74 -4.69
C PRO A 11 -11.58 -7.91 -3.55
N ASN A 12 -11.21 -8.55 -2.44
CA ASN A 12 -10.60 -7.86 -1.33
C ASN A 12 -9.21 -7.34 -1.71
N TYR A 13 -8.47 -8.08 -2.53
CA TYR A 13 -7.17 -7.62 -3.03
C TYR A 13 -7.34 -6.38 -3.91
N GLN A 14 -8.36 -6.40 -4.76
CA GLN A 14 -8.65 -5.25 -5.63
C GLN A 14 -8.95 -4.00 -4.82
N ARG A 15 -9.76 -4.13 -3.78
CA ARG A 15 -10.08 -3.01 -2.88
C ARG A 15 -8.83 -2.48 -2.20
N ILE A 16 -7.96 -3.37 -1.76
CA ILE A 16 -6.71 -3.00 -1.11
C ILE A 16 -5.80 -2.26 -2.09
N TRP A 17 -5.62 -2.80 -3.30
CA TRP A 17 -4.78 -2.15 -4.31
C TRP A 17 -5.30 -0.75 -4.64
N GLN A 18 -6.60 -0.61 -4.81
CA GLN A 18 -7.20 0.68 -5.11
C GLN A 18 -6.99 1.67 -3.97
N THR A 19 -7.13 1.21 -2.73
CA THR A 19 -6.90 2.05 -1.57
C THR A 19 -5.44 2.50 -1.50
N VAL A 20 -4.50 1.58 -1.75
CA VAL A 20 -3.07 1.91 -1.76
C VAL A 20 -2.74 2.91 -2.86
N GLN A 21 -3.38 2.78 -4.02
CA GLN A 21 -3.20 3.75 -5.11
C GLN A 21 -3.62 5.16 -4.73
N ALA A 22 -4.49 5.30 -3.73
CA ALA A 22 -4.93 6.61 -3.27
C ALA A 22 -3.92 7.30 -2.35
N ILE A 23 -2.93 6.59 -1.82
CA ILE A 23 -1.90 7.21 -0.98
C ILE A 23 -1.11 8.20 -1.84
N PRO A 24 -1.04 9.49 -1.44
CA PRO A 24 -0.32 10.47 -2.25
C PRO A 24 1.20 10.25 -2.26
N TYR A 25 1.84 10.81 -3.27
CA TYR A 25 3.29 10.94 -3.32
C TYR A 25 3.81 11.55 -2.01
N SER A 26 4.92 11.02 -1.52
CA SER A 26 5.58 11.51 -0.30
C SER A 26 4.78 11.31 0.99
N LYS A 27 3.82 10.37 0.95
CA LYS A 27 3.04 9.99 2.14
C LYS A 27 3.10 8.49 2.35
N VAL A 28 2.88 8.08 3.58
CA VAL A 28 2.83 6.67 3.95
C VAL A 28 1.55 6.36 4.71
N ALA A 29 1.14 5.11 4.70
CA ALA A 29 -0.01 4.62 5.46
C ALA A 29 0.37 3.32 6.14
N CYS A 30 -0.31 3.00 7.23
CA CYS A 30 -0.09 1.76 7.95
C CYS A 30 -1.00 0.65 7.40
N TYR A 31 -0.58 -0.61 7.57
CA TYR A 31 -1.38 -1.76 7.09
C TYR A 31 -2.81 -1.72 7.62
N GLY A 32 -2.98 -1.45 8.92
CA GLY A 32 -4.31 -1.36 9.52
C GLY A 32 -5.13 -0.21 8.98
N GLN A 33 -4.49 0.92 8.72
CA GLN A 33 -5.16 2.08 8.12
C GLN A 33 -5.70 1.73 6.72
N ILE A 34 -4.91 1.06 5.92
CA ILE A 34 -5.34 0.64 4.58
C ILE A 34 -6.50 -0.36 4.68
N ALA A 35 -6.41 -1.30 5.63
CA ALA A 35 -7.50 -2.27 5.84
C ALA A 35 -8.80 -1.53 6.18
N ASP A 36 -8.75 -0.59 7.10
CA ASP A 36 -9.94 0.18 7.50
C ASP A 36 -10.53 0.94 6.32
N LEU A 37 -9.68 1.65 5.57
CA LEU A 37 -10.14 2.45 4.42
C LEU A 37 -10.67 1.57 3.29
N ALA A 38 -10.18 0.34 3.16
CA ALA A 38 -10.67 -0.61 2.16
C ALA A 38 -11.99 -1.28 2.59
N GLY A 39 -12.51 -0.95 3.78
CA GLY A 39 -13.72 -1.59 4.29
C GLY A 39 -13.47 -2.98 4.84
N LEU A 40 -12.24 -3.27 5.27
CA LEU A 40 -11.83 -4.57 5.77
C LEU A 40 -11.18 -4.42 7.16
N PRO A 41 -11.90 -3.88 8.15
CA PRO A 41 -11.30 -3.61 9.45
C PRO A 41 -10.76 -4.90 10.09
N GLY A 42 -9.62 -4.78 10.75
CA GLY A 42 -8.95 -5.92 11.36
C GLY A 42 -8.17 -6.81 10.41
N LYS A 43 -8.09 -6.46 9.13
CA LYS A 43 -7.47 -7.30 8.10
C LYS A 43 -6.10 -6.78 7.65
N ALA A 44 -5.30 -6.26 8.57
CA ALA A 44 -3.97 -5.76 8.24
C ALA A 44 -3.08 -6.81 7.57
N ARG A 45 -3.19 -8.08 8.00
CA ARG A 45 -2.42 -9.18 7.37
C ARG A 45 -2.83 -9.40 5.92
N LEU A 46 -4.12 -9.22 5.63
CA LEU A 46 -4.61 -9.37 4.27
C LEU A 46 -4.01 -8.29 3.36
N VAL A 47 -3.81 -7.09 3.90
CA VAL A 47 -3.13 -6.01 3.15
C VAL A 47 -1.74 -6.45 2.74
N GLY A 48 -0.98 -7.03 3.66
CA GLY A 48 0.35 -7.54 3.35
C GLY A 48 0.33 -8.60 2.25
N LYS A 49 -0.61 -9.54 2.33
CA LYS A 49 -0.78 -10.58 1.30
C LYS A 49 -1.13 -9.98 -0.05
N ALA A 50 -2.05 -9.02 -0.07
CA ALA A 50 -2.47 -8.37 -1.30
C ALA A 50 -1.31 -7.63 -1.96
N LEU A 51 -0.46 -6.98 -1.18
CA LEU A 51 0.70 -6.27 -1.71
C LEU A 51 1.75 -7.22 -2.29
N GLY A 52 1.80 -8.46 -1.82
CA GLY A 52 2.65 -9.49 -2.40
C GLY A 52 2.11 -10.07 -3.70
N LYS A 53 0.89 -9.71 -4.09
CA LYS A 53 0.22 -10.25 -5.29
C LYS A 53 -0.12 -9.17 -6.30
N VAL A 54 0.48 -7.99 -6.20
CA VAL A 54 0.24 -6.90 -7.15
C VAL A 54 0.67 -7.35 -8.54
N PRO A 55 -0.20 -7.21 -9.56
CA PRO A 55 0.19 -7.51 -10.94
C PRO A 55 1.36 -6.63 -11.39
N LYS A 56 2.22 -7.17 -12.23
CA LYS A 56 3.39 -6.43 -12.73
C LYS A 56 3.00 -5.14 -13.43
N GLU A 57 1.88 -5.19 -14.14
CA GLU A 57 1.36 -4.04 -14.88
C GLU A 57 0.56 -3.08 -14.00
N GLY A 58 0.46 -3.37 -12.71
CA GLY A 58 -0.33 -2.57 -11.80
C GLY A 58 -1.81 -2.95 -11.79
N TRP A 59 -2.64 -2.05 -11.34
CA TRP A 59 -4.09 -2.24 -11.25
C TRP A 59 -4.81 -1.08 -11.90
N LYS A 60 -5.76 -1.36 -12.78
CA LYS A 60 -6.52 -0.34 -13.53
C LYS A 60 -5.61 0.66 -14.24
N GLY A 61 -4.56 0.17 -14.86
CA GLY A 61 -3.66 0.99 -15.67
C GLY A 61 -2.69 1.86 -14.88
N GLN A 62 -2.60 1.66 -13.56
CA GLN A 62 -1.71 2.44 -12.72
C GLN A 62 -0.90 1.52 -11.81
N GLN A 63 0.28 1.95 -11.46
CA GLN A 63 1.10 1.21 -10.49
C GLN A 63 0.46 1.26 -9.12
N VAL A 64 0.70 0.21 -8.33
CA VAL A 64 0.30 0.17 -6.93
C VAL A 64 1.53 0.49 -6.09
N PRO A 65 1.57 1.66 -5.43
CA PRO A 65 2.76 2.07 -4.67
C PRO A 65 2.86 1.33 -3.33
N TRP A 66 3.15 0.05 -3.40
CA TRP A 66 3.23 -0.84 -2.24
C TRP A 66 4.17 -0.30 -1.16
N TYR A 67 5.24 0.38 -1.58
CA TYR A 67 6.27 0.88 -0.67
C TYR A 67 5.79 2.01 0.24
N ARG A 68 4.62 2.58 -0.05
CA ARG A 68 4.00 3.60 0.81
C ARG A 68 3.26 3.00 2.00
N VAL A 69 3.29 1.67 2.15
CA VAL A 69 2.62 0.98 3.27
C VAL A 69 3.67 0.46 4.24
N ILE A 70 3.55 0.87 5.50
CA ILE A 70 4.49 0.52 6.57
C ILE A 70 3.71 0.04 7.79
N ASN A 71 4.40 -0.42 8.84
CA ASN A 71 3.70 -0.90 10.01
C ASN A 71 3.22 0.23 10.93
N SER A 72 2.42 -0.11 11.91
CA SER A 72 1.80 0.87 12.81
C SER A 72 2.78 1.61 13.70
N GLN A 73 4.01 1.13 13.81
CA GLN A 73 5.07 1.79 14.55
C GLN A 73 5.88 2.75 13.69
N GLY A 74 5.50 2.93 12.44
CA GLY A 74 6.22 3.80 11.52
C GLY A 74 7.47 3.17 10.94
N LYS A 75 7.51 1.84 10.86
CA LYS A 75 8.71 1.15 10.40
C LYS A 75 8.44 0.33 9.14
N ILE A 76 9.48 0.23 8.32
CA ILE A 76 9.50 -0.72 7.22
C ILE A 76 9.51 -2.12 7.83
N SER A 77 8.60 -3.00 7.36
CA SER A 77 8.41 -4.33 7.96
C SER A 77 9.46 -5.36 7.55
N PHE A 78 10.12 -5.16 6.41
CA PHE A 78 11.12 -6.13 5.94
C PHE A 78 12.37 -6.10 6.82
N PRO A 79 13.06 -7.24 6.96
CA PRO A 79 14.35 -7.26 7.65
C PRO A 79 15.34 -6.29 6.99
N ILE A 80 16.13 -5.61 7.81
CA ILE A 80 17.05 -4.57 7.34
C ILE A 80 18.04 -5.11 6.30
N GLU A 81 18.42 -6.39 6.39
CA GLU A 81 19.37 -7.02 5.48
C GLU A 81 18.76 -7.46 4.16
N SER A 82 17.43 -7.42 4.03
CA SER A 82 16.77 -7.92 2.83
C SER A 82 16.81 -6.93 1.69
N GLU A 83 16.75 -7.45 0.47
CA GLU A 83 16.67 -6.62 -0.73
C GLU A 83 15.38 -5.80 -0.76
N TYR A 84 14.30 -6.36 -0.23
CA TYR A 84 13.01 -5.66 -0.20
C TYR A 84 13.08 -4.44 0.72
N PHE A 85 13.82 -4.54 1.82
CA PHE A 85 14.01 -3.39 2.69
C PHE A 85 14.71 -2.25 1.94
N ALA A 86 15.83 -2.56 1.31
CA ALA A 86 16.60 -1.56 0.57
C ALA A 86 15.76 -0.94 -0.55
N ARG A 87 15.00 -1.75 -1.24
CA ARG A 87 14.16 -1.28 -2.34
C ARG A 87 13.06 -0.35 -1.84
N GLN A 88 12.39 -0.73 -0.75
CA GLN A 88 11.34 0.12 -0.19
C GLN A 88 11.92 1.44 0.33
N ARG A 89 13.03 1.37 1.04
CA ARG A 89 13.72 2.57 1.54
C ARG A 89 14.07 3.52 0.40
N ASP A 90 14.66 2.97 -0.68
CA ASP A 90 15.11 3.81 -1.79
C ASP A 90 13.93 4.47 -2.50
N LEU A 91 12.84 3.72 -2.71
CA LEU A 91 11.64 4.28 -3.33
C LEU A 91 11.02 5.38 -2.47
N LEU A 92 10.99 5.20 -1.15
CA LEU A 92 10.49 6.22 -0.24
C LEU A 92 11.37 7.46 -0.25
N GLN A 93 12.68 7.27 -0.23
CA GLN A 93 13.62 8.39 -0.26
C GLN A 93 13.53 9.15 -1.58
N ASP A 94 13.28 8.46 -2.69
CA ASP A 94 13.04 9.10 -3.99
C ASP A 94 11.81 10.02 -3.95
N GLU A 95 10.87 9.74 -3.07
CA GLU A 95 9.69 10.57 -2.86
C GLU A 95 9.86 11.60 -1.75
N GLN A 96 11.07 11.82 -1.30
CA GLN A 96 11.39 12.79 -0.24
C GLN A 96 10.87 12.36 1.15
N VAL A 97 10.59 11.08 1.34
CA VAL A 97 10.25 10.56 2.66
C VAL A 97 11.56 10.27 3.41
N VAL A 98 11.72 10.87 4.58
CA VAL A 98 12.92 10.67 5.38
C VAL A 98 12.84 9.32 6.09
N VAL A 99 13.82 8.46 5.81
CA VAL A 99 13.93 7.14 6.45
C VAL A 99 15.21 7.12 7.29
N ILE A 100 15.06 6.92 8.58
CA ILE A 100 16.20 6.86 9.51
C ILE A 100 16.26 5.45 10.07
N GLY A 101 17.31 4.69 9.70
CA GLY A 101 17.33 3.27 9.97
C GLY A 101 16.20 2.58 9.24
N ASN A 102 15.24 2.06 9.98
CA ASN A 102 14.01 1.50 9.40
C ASN A 102 12.77 2.31 9.75
N SER A 103 12.92 3.54 10.26
CA SER A 103 11.82 4.33 10.81
C SER A 103 11.47 5.53 9.94
N ILE A 104 10.19 5.80 9.84
CA ILE A 104 9.62 6.97 9.19
C ILE A 104 8.79 7.71 10.24
N LYS A 105 8.95 9.02 10.32
CA LYS A 105 8.23 9.83 11.28
C LYS A 105 6.78 9.99 10.84
N LEU A 106 5.87 9.23 11.44
CA LEU A 106 4.45 9.25 11.07
C LEU A 106 3.84 10.64 11.17
N LYS A 107 4.23 11.40 12.19
CA LYS A 107 3.74 12.75 12.38
C LYS A 107 3.96 13.63 11.15
N SER A 108 5.04 13.39 10.41
CA SER A 108 5.40 14.20 9.24
C SER A 108 4.90 13.62 7.94
N PHE A 109 4.76 12.31 7.84
CA PHE A 109 4.55 11.64 6.56
C PHE A 109 3.29 10.80 6.46
N GLN A 110 2.56 10.58 7.57
CA GLN A 110 1.36 9.74 7.51
C GLN A 110 0.27 10.40 6.68
N TRP A 111 -0.31 9.62 5.78
CA TRP A 111 -1.47 10.03 5.02
C TRP A 111 -2.68 10.13 5.93
N LEU A 112 -3.31 11.29 5.95
CA LEU A 112 -4.53 11.53 6.72
C LEU A 112 -5.59 12.02 5.73
N PRO A 113 -6.30 11.11 5.07
CA PRO A 113 -7.22 11.50 4.01
C PRO A 113 -8.43 12.25 4.56
N ASP A 114 -8.89 13.23 3.79
CA ASP A 114 -10.19 13.82 3.96
C ASP A 114 -11.21 12.80 3.44
N LEU A 115 -12.18 12.43 4.28
CA LEU A 115 -13.17 11.42 3.89
C LEU A 115 -13.98 11.83 2.68
N ALA A 116 -14.35 13.10 2.57
CA ALA A 116 -15.10 13.57 1.41
C ALA A 116 -14.29 13.39 0.11
N GLU A 117 -13.00 13.75 0.14
CA GLU A 117 -12.11 13.55 -0.99
C GLU A 117 -11.95 12.08 -1.32
N LEU A 118 -11.82 11.24 -0.29
CA LEU A 118 -11.63 9.81 -0.46
C LEU A 118 -12.82 9.16 -1.16
N LEU A 119 -14.03 9.60 -0.86
CA LEU A 119 -15.24 9.06 -1.50
C LEU A 119 -15.24 9.28 -3.02
N PHE A 120 -14.58 10.31 -3.51
CA PHE A 120 -14.44 10.52 -4.93
C PHE A 120 -13.35 9.66 -5.56
N LYS A 121 -12.33 9.31 -4.80
CA LYS A 121 -11.21 8.50 -5.30
C LYS A 121 -11.50 7.02 -5.28
N LEU A 122 -12.27 6.55 -4.31
CA LEU A 122 -12.58 5.14 -4.12
C LEU A 122 -14.02 4.89 -4.53
N ASP A 123 -14.22 3.98 -5.46
CA ASP A 123 -15.52 3.70 -6.04
C ASP A 123 -16.06 2.33 -5.64
N TYR A 124 -15.81 1.95 -4.42
CA TYR A 124 -16.35 0.70 -3.88
C TYR A 124 -17.04 0.87 -2.54
#